data_c0acc05b37f2d7defa926a33b6331084
#
_entry.id   c0acc05b37f2d7defa926a33b6331084
#
_cell.length_a   1.000
_cell.length_b   1.000
_cell.length_c   1.000
_cell.angle_alpha   90.00
_cell.angle_beta   90.00
_cell.angle_gamma   90.00
#
_symmetry.space_group_name_H-M   'P 1'
#
loop_
_entity.id
_entity.type
_entity.pdbx_description
1 polymer ?
#
loop_
_entity_poly.entity_id
_entity_poly.type
_entity_poly.pdbx_seq_one_letter_code
_entity_poly.pdbx_strand_id
1 'polypeptide(L)'
;MTLRIATVAVDSTAPVPLARWWADQLGGQLADPFDGFFLILSGGPVQMAFQKVDDPTPGKNRLHIDLMADDLDAEVERLMGAGAGLVERRGDESFRWVTLTDPDGNQFCVAQGQG
;
A
#
# COMPACT_ATOMS: atom_id res chain seq x y z
N MET A 1 6.27 -24.44 11.86
CA MET A 1 6.71 -23.06 12.12
C MET A 1 5.97 -22.49 13.30
N THR A 2 6.73 -21.86 14.21
CA THR A 2 6.15 -21.25 15.41
C THR A 2 5.72 -19.81 15.22
N LEU A 3 6.17 -19.15 14.14
CA LEU A 3 5.80 -17.76 13.84
C LEU A 3 5.29 -17.64 12.41
N ARG A 4 4.35 -16.74 12.22
CA ARG A 4 3.86 -16.35 10.89
C ARG A 4 3.48 -14.87 10.93
N ILE A 5 3.53 -14.25 9.76
CA ILE A 5 3.05 -12.88 9.64
C ILE A 5 1.52 -12.91 9.63
N ALA A 6 0.89 -12.30 10.63
CA ALA A 6 -0.56 -12.25 10.70
C ALA A 6 -1.12 -11.04 9.96
N THR A 7 -0.48 -9.88 10.12
CA THR A 7 -1.00 -8.62 9.60
C THR A 7 0.13 -7.64 9.39
N VAL A 8 0.04 -6.85 8.32
CA VAL A 8 0.87 -5.65 8.15
C VAL A 8 0.00 -4.46 8.49
N ALA A 9 0.35 -3.75 9.56
CA ALA A 9 -0.46 -2.64 10.06
C ALA A 9 0.15 -1.29 9.67
N VAL A 10 -0.71 -0.37 9.26
CA VAL A 10 -0.36 0.98 8.88
C VAL A 10 -1.02 1.96 9.84
N ASP A 11 -0.23 2.85 10.44
CA ASP A 11 -0.74 3.91 11.30
C ASP A 11 -1.19 5.09 10.46
N SER A 12 -2.33 5.67 10.78
CA SER A 12 -2.90 6.79 10.03
C SER A 12 -3.74 7.66 10.94
N THR A 13 -3.74 8.96 10.68
CA THR A 13 -4.68 9.86 11.36
C THR A 13 -6.09 9.73 10.79
N ALA A 14 -6.22 9.16 9.58
CA ALA A 14 -7.51 8.97 8.90
C ALA A 14 -7.55 7.60 8.23
N PRO A 15 -7.64 6.51 9.02
CA PRO A 15 -7.50 5.17 8.46
C PRO A 15 -8.65 4.73 7.56
N VAL A 16 -9.85 5.28 7.72
CA VAL A 16 -10.99 4.87 6.89
C VAL A 16 -10.75 5.20 5.41
N PRO A 17 -10.47 6.46 5.02
CA PRO A 17 -10.20 6.74 3.61
C PRO A 17 -8.93 6.06 3.10
N LEU A 18 -7.90 5.93 3.94
CA LEU A 18 -6.68 5.25 3.52
C LEU A 18 -6.92 3.77 3.24
N ALA A 19 -7.64 3.09 4.13
CA ALA A 19 -7.97 1.68 3.96
C ALA A 19 -8.81 1.43 2.71
N ARG A 20 -9.77 2.32 2.45
CA ARG A 20 -10.59 2.23 1.22
C ARG A 20 -9.74 2.38 -0.02
N TRP A 21 -8.79 3.30 0.00
CA TRP A 21 -7.88 3.48 -1.12
C TRP A 21 -7.10 2.20 -1.40
N TRP A 22 -6.50 1.59 -0.38
CA TRP A 22 -5.75 0.34 -0.56
C TRP A 22 -6.65 -0.82 -1.00
N ALA A 23 -7.87 -0.90 -0.47
CA ALA A 23 -8.83 -1.92 -0.89
C ALA A 23 -9.17 -1.79 -2.38
N ASP A 24 -9.30 -0.56 -2.87
CA ASP A 24 -9.57 -0.32 -4.28
C ASP A 24 -8.39 -0.75 -5.16
N GLN A 25 -7.15 -0.60 -4.69
CA GLN A 25 -5.98 -0.95 -5.48
C GLN A 25 -5.71 -2.45 -5.47
N LEU A 26 -5.90 -3.11 -4.34
CA LEU A 26 -5.52 -4.51 -4.17
C LEU A 26 -6.69 -5.47 -4.38
N GLY A 27 -7.91 -4.98 -4.34
CA GLY A 27 -9.08 -5.83 -4.24
C GLY A 27 -9.17 -6.39 -2.82
N GLY A 28 -10.14 -7.20 -2.54
CA GLY A 28 -10.31 -7.78 -1.21
C GLY A 28 -11.45 -7.14 -0.45
N GLN A 29 -11.57 -7.49 0.80
CA GLN A 29 -12.70 -7.09 1.63
C GLN A 29 -12.23 -6.29 2.83
N LEU A 30 -12.90 -5.19 3.07
CA LEU A 30 -12.58 -4.28 4.16
C LEU A 30 -13.61 -4.44 5.28
N ALA A 31 -13.14 -4.67 6.49
CA ALA A 31 -13.97 -4.74 7.70
C ALA A 31 -13.61 -3.60 8.64
N ASP A 32 -14.61 -3.04 9.30
CA ASP A 32 -14.45 -1.94 10.24
C ASP A 32 -15.13 -2.31 11.57
N PRO A 33 -14.55 -3.22 12.35
CA PRO A 33 -15.20 -3.71 13.58
C PRO A 33 -15.11 -2.73 14.76
N PHE A 34 -14.33 -1.66 14.65
CA PHE A 34 -14.07 -0.74 15.77
C PHE A 34 -14.40 0.71 15.43
N ASP A 35 -15.38 0.91 14.56
CA ASP A 35 -15.92 2.22 14.24
C ASP A 35 -14.86 3.23 13.80
N GLY A 36 -14.04 2.83 12.85
CA GLY A 36 -13.02 3.69 12.26
C GLY A 36 -11.68 3.74 12.97
N PHE A 37 -11.52 3.02 14.08
CA PHE A 37 -10.25 3.01 14.81
C PHE A 37 -9.29 1.94 14.33
N PHE A 38 -9.80 0.87 13.74
CA PHE A 38 -8.97 -0.24 13.27
C PHE A 38 -9.72 -0.98 12.17
N LEU A 39 -9.22 -0.89 10.95
CA LEU A 39 -9.83 -1.54 9.80
C LEU A 39 -8.95 -2.68 9.32
N ILE A 40 -9.56 -3.73 8.81
CA ILE A 40 -8.86 -4.92 8.35
C ILE A 40 -9.18 -5.14 6.87
N LEU A 41 -8.13 -5.24 6.05
CA LEU A 41 -8.24 -5.57 4.63
C LEU A 41 -7.78 -7.00 4.44
N SER A 42 -8.69 -7.88 4.01
CA SER A 42 -8.44 -9.30 3.83
C SER A 42 -8.77 -9.73 2.39
N GLY A 43 -8.47 -10.97 2.06
CA GLY A 43 -8.77 -11.53 0.74
C GLY A 43 -7.55 -11.68 -0.15
N GLY A 44 -6.39 -11.19 0.28
CA GLY A 44 -5.12 -11.40 -0.40
C GLY A 44 -4.23 -12.35 0.38
N PRO A 45 -3.01 -12.62 -0.11
CA PRO A 45 -2.07 -13.50 0.59
C PRO A 45 -1.55 -12.90 1.90
N VAL A 46 -1.60 -11.57 2.03
CA VAL A 46 -1.21 -10.88 3.25
C VAL A 46 -2.35 -9.98 3.69
N GLN A 47 -2.71 -10.08 4.96
CA GLN A 47 -3.72 -9.22 5.54
C GLN A 47 -3.09 -7.90 5.93
N MET A 48 -3.78 -6.80 5.64
CA MET A 48 -3.37 -5.47 6.09
C MET A 48 -4.35 -4.94 7.13
N ALA A 49 -3.86 -4.08 7.99
CA ALA A 49 -4.72 -3.35 8.93
C ALA A 49 -4.36 -1.88 8.90
N PHE A 50 -5.31 -1.03 9.25
CA PHE A 50 -5.15 0.42 9.26
C PHE A 50 -5.65 0.92 10.60
N GLN A 51 -4.74 1.46 11.39
CA GLN A 51 -5.01 1.83 12.79
C GLN A 51 -4.96 3.33 12.95
N LYS A 52 -5.97 3.88 13.63
CA LYS A 52 -5.97 5.29 13.93
C LYS A 52 -4.96 5.61 15.02
N VAL A 53 -4.09 6.57 14.73
CA VAL A 53 -3.16 7.13 15.70
C VAL A 53 -3.21 8.66 15.57
N ASP A 54 -2.90 9.36 16.66
CA ASP A 54 -2.91 10.82 16.63
C ASP A 54 -1.61 11.39 16.07
N ASP A 55 -0.51 10.66 16.21
CA ASP A 55 0.82 11.15 15.86
C ASP A 55 1.65 10.04 15.22
N PRO A 56 1.42 9.75 13.91
CA PRO A 56 2.22 8.74 13.23
C PRO A 56 3.67 9.22 13.06
N THR A 57 4.59 8.25 12.97
CA THR A 57 6.00 8.54 12.77
C THR A 57 6.20 9.42 11.53
N PRO A 58 6.84 10.58 11.66
CA PRO A 58 7.04 11.46 10.51
C PRO A 58 8.14 10.97 9.57
N GLY A 59 8.11 11.47 8.35
CA GLY A 59 9.13 11.17 7.35
C GLY A 59 8.86 9.89 6.61
N LYS A 60 9.91 9.34 6.00
CA LYS A 60 9.80 8.12 5.22
C LYS A 60 9.57 6.92 6.14
N ASN A 61 8.65 6.06 5.77
CA ASN A 61 8.37 4.83 6.49
C ASN A 61 9.58 3.88 6.49
N ARG A 62 9.75 3.11 7.54
CA ARG A 62 10.85 2.13 7.64
C ARG A 62 10.58 0.87 6.84
N LEU A 63 9.33 0.51 6.71
CA LEU A 63 8.90 -0.60 5.87
C LEU A 63 8.20 -0.05 4.65
N HIS A 64 8.35 -0.72 3.53
CA HIS A 64 7.56 -0.40 2.35
C HIS A 64 6.99 -1.68 1.75
N ILE A 65 5.88 -1.51 1.04
CA ILE A 65 5.23 -2.62 0.36
C ILE A 65 5.75 -2.63 -1.07
N ASP A 66 6.15 -3.80 -1.54
CA ASP A 66 6.58 -3.99 -2.91
C ASP A 66 5.50 -4.77 -3.65
N LEU A 67 5.04 -4.20 -4.75
CA LEU A 67 4.00 -4.77 -5.60
C LEU A 67 4.60 -5.12 -6.96
N MET A 68 3.94 -6.00 -7.68
CA MET A 68 4.32 -6.31 -9.05
C MET A 68 3.16 -6.05 -9.98
N ALA A 69 3.45 -5.53 -11.16
CA ALA A 69 2.46 -5.27 -12.19
C ALA A 69 2.88 -5.90 -13.50
N ASP A 70 1.92 -6.42 -14.24
CA ASP A 70 2.19 -7.00 -15.56
C ASP A 70 2.60 -5.93 -16.57
N ASP A 71 2.03 -4.73 -16.42
CA ASP A 71 2.39 -3.57 -17.23
C ASP A 71 2.66 -2.41 -16.29
N LEU A 72 3.93 -2.20 -15.97
CA LEU A 72 4.36 -1.22 -14.97
C LEU A 72 3.89 0.19 -15.33
N ASP A 73 4.10 0.62 -16.58
CA ASP A 73 3.79 1.99 -16.97
C ASP A 73 2.29 2.28 -16.89
N ALA A 74 1.46 1.35 -17.34
CA ALA A 74 0.01 1.48 -17.24
C ALA A 74 -0.47 1.52 -15.80
N GLU A 75 0.11 0.68 -14.95
CA GLU A 75 -0.28 0.60 -13.54
C GLU A 75 0.14 1.86 -12.78
N VAL A 76 1.31 2.42 -13.08
CA VAL A 76 1.75 3.68 -12.47
C VAL A 76 0.79 4.81 -12.83
N GLU A 77 0.38 4.91 -14.10
CA GLU A 77 -0.58 5.93 -14.50
C GLU A 77 -1.93 5.75 -13.81
N ARG A 78 -2.39 4.52 -13.69
CA ARG A 78 -3.65 4.22 -13.02
C ARG A 78 -3.59 4.63 -11.55
N LEU A 79 -2.50 4.31 -10.87
CA LEU A 79 -2.31 4.64 -9.46
C LEU A 79 -2.23 6.16 -9.24
N MET A 80 -1.51 6.87 -10.12
CA MET A 80 -1.44 8.31 -10.03
C MET A 80 -2.81 8.95 -10.22
N GLY A 81 -3.60 8.42 -11.15
CA GLY A 81 -4.98 8.86 -11.34
C GLY A 81 -5.87 8.57 -10.14
N ALA A 82 -5.52 7.58 -9.33
CA ALA A 82 -6.25 7.23 -8.11
C ALA A 82 -5.76 7.99 -6.87
N GLY A 83 -4.76 8.84 -7.02
CA GLY A 83 -4.28 9.69 -5.93
C GLY A 83 -2.88 9.37 -5.41
N ALA A 84 -2.18 8.42 -6.03
CA ALA A 84 -0.80 8.15 -5.65
C ALA A 84 0.12 9.25 -6.18
N GLY A 85 1.18 9.54 -5.43
CA GLY A 85 2.22 10.47 -5.85
C GLY A 85 3.40 9.73 -6.45
N LEU A 86 4.04 10.31 -7.46
CA LEU A 86 5.25 9.74 -8.05
C LEU A 86 6.46 10.25 -7.30
N VAL A 87 7.30 9.34 -6.80
CA VAL A 87 8.56 9.70 -6.15
C VAL A 87 9.71 9.60 -7.14
N GLU A 88 9.95 8.41 -7.71
CA GLU A 88 11.07 8.21 -8.61
C GLU A 88 10.89 6.95 -9.45
N ARG A 89 11.27 7.04 -10.72
CA ARG A 89 11.40 5.88 -11.60
C ARG A 89 12.82 5.36 -11.49
N ARG A 90 12.98 4.05 -11.33
CA ARG A 90 14.26 3.44 -11.01
C ARG A 90 14.52 2.24 -11.91
N GLY A 91 15.78 1.81 -11.91
CA GLY A 91 16.21 0.60 -12.63
C GLY A 91 16.62 0.86 -14.04
N ASP A 92 16.73 -0.22 -14.81
CA ASP A 92 17.19 -0.20 -16.20
C ASP A 92 16.33 -1.16 -17.04
N GLU A 93 16.79 -1.48 -18.25
CA GLU A 93 16.03 -2.35 -19.16
C GLU A 93 15.85 -3.77 -18.62
N SER A 94 16.75 -4.22 -17.75
CA SER A 94 16.69 -5.58 -17.22
C SER A 94 15.71 -5.71 -16.05
N PHE A 95 15.55 -4.63 -15.26
CA PHE A 95 14.62 -4.62 -14.16
C PHE A 95 14.26 -3.18 -13.80
N ARG A 96 12.95 -2.87 -13.88
CA ARG A 96 12.46 -1.53 -13.61
C ARG A 96 11.46 -1.57 -12.46
N TRP A 97 11.51 -0.54 -11.63
CA TRP A 97 10.49 -0.32 -10.62
C TRP A 97 10.27 1.18 -10.42
N VAL A 98 9.15 1.51 -9.81
CA VAL A 98 8.76 2.90 -9.54
C VAL A 98 8.40 3.02 -8.07
N THR A 99 8.89 4.05 -7.42
CA THR A 99 8.51 4.39 -6.06
C THR A 99 7.41 5.43 -6.10
N LEU A 100 6.30 5.15 -5.40
CA LEU A 100 5.15 6.06 -5.30
C LEU A 100 4.81 6.27 -3.83
N THR A 101 3.89 7.21 -3.58
CA THR A 101 3.30 7.39 -2.26
C THR A 101 1.81 7.12 -2.31
N ASP A 102 1.27 6.60 -1.22
CA ASP A 102 -0.17 6.51 -1.03
C ASP A 102 -0.72 7.88 -0.59
N PRO A 103 -2.05 8.04 -0.45
CA PRO A 103 -2.61 9.33 -0.06
C PRO A 103 -2.13 9.90 1.27
N ASP A 104 -1.60 9.07 2.16
CA ASP A 104 -1.02 9.51 3.44
C ASP A 104 0.48 9.78 3.35
N GLY A 105 1.09 9.59 2.18
CA GLY A 105 2.51 9.81 1.98
C GLY A 105 3.40 8.60 2.26
N ASN A 106 2.82 7.43 2.53
CA ASN A 106 3.62 6.21 2.71
C ASN A 106 4.20 5.76 1.37
N GLN A 107 5.49 5.50 1.35
CA GLN A 107 6.16 5.05 0.13
C GLN A 107 5.95 3.56 -0.10
N PHE A 108 5.70 3.20 -1.35
CA PHE A 108 5.63 1.82 -1.78
C PHE A 108 6.23 1.72 -3.19
N CYS A 109 6.56 0.51 -3.60
CA CYS A 109 7.18 0.28 -4.90
C CYS A 109 6.33 -0.64 -5.76
N VAL A 110 6.36 -0.39 -7.07
CA VAL A 110 5.77 -1.27 -8.06
C VAL A 110 6.85 -1.66 -9.05
N ALA A 111 7.04 -2.95 -9.27
CA ALA A 111 8.05 -3.47 -10.18
C ALA A 111 7.37 -4.09 -11.40
N GLN A 112 8.11 -4.13 -12.52
CA GLN A 112 7.65 -4.82 -13.72
C GLN A 112 7.67 -6.33 -13.46
N GLY A 113 6.52 -6.96 -13.56
CA GLY A 113 6.39 -8.38 -13.43
C GLY A 113 6.85 -9.12 -14.67
N GLN A 114 7.10 -10.40 -14.51
CA GLN A 114 7.51 -11.30 -15.59
C GLN A 114 6.27 -12.04 -16.06
N GLY A 115 5.51 -11.42 -16.87
CA GLY A 115 4.29 -12.08 -17.22
C GLY A 115 3.97 -12.17 -18.66
#